data_7bdcf50436ffba04d09d5bcbbd39c2cd
#
_entry.id   7bdcf50436ffba04d09d5bcbbd39c2cd
#
_cell.length_a   1.000
_cell.length_b   1.000
_cell.length_c   1.000
_cell.angle_alpha   90.00
_cell.angle_beta   90.00
_cell.angle_gamma   90.00
#
_symmetry.space_group_name_H-M   'P 1'
#
loop_
_entity.id
_entity.type
_entity.pdbx_description
1 polymer ?
#
loop_
_entity_poly.entity_id
_entity_poly.type
_entity_poly.pdbx_seq_one_letter_code
_entity_poly.pdbx_strand_id
1 'polypeptide(L)'
;MFENIIGNDKIKNELTNLVKQNKYSHSYIFHGTEGIGKKLIAKEFAKMILCLGEEKYCNTCKSCLEFLSNNNPDFYEIIPDGNNIKIEQIREMQKKVVEQPIISKNKVYIIDNADLMTREAQNCLLKTLEEPPEFVTIILIGSNESNFLSTIKSRCTILRFENIEPSKIEKYLKEKFGIQEVPKSIIEAANGSIGKAELLKDKQELYIAIDTILENIEKMDLIDTLKNADIIYKSQDEKNEILEYINIKFLKKAKENLKYLKCIDIVEETKKR
;
A
#
# COMPACT_ATOMS: atom_id res chain seq x y z
N MET A 1 -12.85 13.71 7.60
CA MET A 1 -12.59 12.28 7.88
C MET A 1 -12.45 11.56 6.54
N PHE A 2 -11.29 11.06 6.17
CA PHE A 2 -10.98 10.40 4.89
C PHE A 2 -11.23 11.24 3.61
N GLU A 3 -11.40 12.55 3.69
CA GLU A 3 -11.84 13.42 2.58
C GLU A 3 -10.86 13.39 1.39
N ASN A 4 -9.57 13.24 1.68
CA ASN A 4 -8.52 13.20 0.66
C ASN A 4 -8.10 11.79 0.26
N ILE A 5 -8.84 10.75 0.72
CA ILE A 5 -8.49 9.35 0.43
C ILE A 5 -9.52 8.75 -0.51
N ILE A 6 -9.07 8.39 -1.70
CA ILE A 6 -9.94 7.88 -2.75
C ILE A 6 -10.08 6.36 -2.64
N GLY A 7 -11.27 5.86 -2.88
CA GLY A 7 -11.59 4.44 -2.90
C GLY A 7 -11.71 3.82 -1.49
N ASN A 8 -11.93 2.51 -1.47
CA ASN A 8 -12.09 1.70 -0.27
C ASN A 8 -13.16 2.23 0.71
N ASP A 9 -14.26 2.78 0.18
CA ASP A 9 -15.30 3.45 0.96
C ASP A 9 -15.99 2.51 1.97
N LYS A 10 -16.11 1.23 1.66
CA LYS A 10 -16.62 0.20 2.58
C LYS A 10 -15.76 0.11 3.83
N ILE A 11 -14.43 0.00 3.67
CA ILE A 11 -13.48 -0.09 4.79
C ILE A 11 -13.50 1.20 5.62
N LYS A 12 -13.51 2.37 4.97
CA LYS A 12 -13.60 3.67 5.67
C LYS A 12 -14.86 3.77 6.54
N ASN A 13 -16.00 3.37 6.00
CA ASN A 13 -17.27 3.36 6.73
C ASN A 13 -17.27 2.35 7.88
N GLU A 14 -16.73 1.14 7.66
CA GLU A 14 -16.58 0.12 8.69
C GLU A 14 -15.72 0.63 9.84
N LEU A 15 -14.51 1.13 9.58
CA LEU A 15 -13.61 1.66 10.60
C LEU A 15 -14.22 2.83 11.37
N THR A 16 -14.94 3.72 10.66
CA THR A 16 -15.67 4.82 11.29
C THR A 16 -16.72 4.33 12.28
N ASN A 17 -17.52 3.33 11.88
CA ASN A 17 -18.56 2.77 12.71
C ASN A 17 -17.99 2.04 13.93
N LEU A 18 -16.90 1.28 13.76
CA LEU A 18 -16.21 0.59 14.84
C LEU A 18 -15.71 1.57 15.90
N VAL A 19 -15.12 2.70 15.49
CA VAL A 19 -14.66 3.73 16.45
C VAL A 19 -15.83 4.43 17.14
N LYS A 20 -16.90 4.78 16.43
CA LYS A 20 -18.09 5.39 17.03
C LYS A 20 -18.74 4.49 18.07
N GLN A 21 -18.73 3.18 17.86
CA GLN A 21 -19.27 2.19 18.77
C GLN A 21 -18.27 1.74 19.85
N ASN A 22 -17.03 2.18 19.78
CA ASN A 22 -15.91 1.71 20.62
C ASN A 22 -15.75 0.17 20.58
N LYS A 23 -15.90 -0.43 19.39
CA LYS A 23 -15.89 -1.88 19.16
C LYS A 23 -14.79 -2.32 18.18
N TYR A 24 -13.68 -1.59 18.11
CA TYR A 24 -12.55 -1.96 17.27
C TYR A 24 -11.68 -3.03 17.93
N SER A 25 -11.04 -3.84 17.10
CA SER A 25 -10.12 -4.91 17.53
C SER A 25 -8.79 -4.35 18.01
N HIS A 26 -8.07 -5.12 18.83
CA HIS A 26 -6.70 -4.78 19.25
C HIS A 26 -5.67 -4.94 18.13
N SER A 27 -5.97 -5.70 17.08
CA SER A 27 -5.01 -5.95 16.00
C SER A 27 -5.69 -6.10 14.64
N TYR A 28 -5.06 -5.47 13.63
CA TYR A 28 -5.51 -5.45 12.24
C TYR A 28 -4.37 -5.80 11.28
N ILE A 29 -4.73 -6.41 10.15
CA ILE A 29 -3.89 -6.46 8.95
C ILE A 29 -4.61 -5.70 7.85
N PHE A 30 -4.00 -4.61 7.35
CA PHE A 30 -4.44 -3.88 6.17
C PHE A 30 -3.67 -4.42 4.96
N HIS A 31 -4.35 -5.27 4.19
CA HIS A 31 -3.75 -5.96 3.06
C HIS A 31 -4.28 -5.42 1.73
N GLY A 32 -3.40 -5.31 0.73
CA GLY A 32 -3.73 -4.89 -0.64
C GLY A 32 -2.53 -4.33 -1.38
N THR A 33 -2.70 -4.01 -2.67
CA THR A 33 -1.66 -3.48 -3.55
C THR A 33 -0.97 -2.26 -2.94
N GLU A 34 0.31 -2.07 -3.22
CA GLU A 34 1.06 -0.89 -2.80
C GLU A 34 0.48 0.39 -3.42
N GLY A 35 0.48 1.50 -2.65
CA GLY A 35 0.02 2.81 -3.11
C GLY A 35 -1.50 3.00 -3.25
N ILE A 36 -2.35 2.05 -2.77
CA ILE A 36 -3.81 2.18 -2.78
C ILE A 36 -4.39 2.94 -1.55
N GLY A 37 -3.52 3.54 -0.72
CA GLY A 37 -3.95 4.36 0.41
C GLY A 37 -4.07 3.65 1.76
N LYS A 38 -3.57 2.41 1.92
CA LYS A 38 -3.61 1.65 3.19
C LYS A 38 -3.06 2.45 4.37
N LYS A 39 -1.85 3.01 4.21
CA LYS A 39 -1.18 3.82 5.24
C LYS A 39 -1.95 5.08 5.61
N LEU A 40 -2.54 5.75 4.62
CA LEU A 40 -3.35 6.95 4.86
C LEU A 40 -4.60 6.60 5.69
N ILE A 41 -5.30 5.52 5.32
CA ILE A 41 -6.47 5.04 6.07
C ILE A 41 -6.06 4.59 7.48
N ALA A 42 -4.93 3.91 7.65
CA ALA A 42 -4.43 3.49 8.95
C ALA A 42 -4.12 4.69 9.86
N LYS A 43 -3.50 5.76 9.33
CA LYS A 43 -3.21 7.00 10.08
C LYS A 43 -4.50 7.73 10.50
N GLU A 44 -5.48 7.83 9.59
CA GLU A 44 -6.76 8.43 9.93
C GLU A 44 -7.52 7.60 10.98
N PHE A 45 -7.48 6.28 10.87
CA PHE A 45 -8.05 5.37 11.87
C PHE A 45 -7.36 5.50 13.22
N ALA A 46 -6.03 5.54 13.25
CA ALA A 46 -5.25 5.80 14.47
C ALA A 46 -5.65 7.12 15.13
N LYS A 47 -5.77 8.20 14.35
CA LYS A 47 -6.21 9.51 14.83
C LYS A 47 -7.60 9.49 15.45
N MET A 48 -8.54 8.72 14.86
CA MET A 48 -9.87 8.53 15.43
C MET A 48 -9.84 7.79 16.77
N ILE A 49 -9.03 6.73 16.90
CA ILE A 49 -8.88 5.96 18.15
C ILE A 49 -8.29 6.85 19.26
N LEU A 50 -7.29 7.66 18.91
CA LEU A 50 -6.57 8.54 19.85
C LEU A 50 -7.35 9.81 20.21
N CYS A 51 -8.43 10.14 19.50
CA CYS A 51 -9.19 11.36 19.70
C CYS A 51 -9.88 11.38 21.06
N LEU A 52 -9.74 12.48 21.81
CA LEU A 52 -10.33 12.70 23.12
C LEU A 52 -11.75 13.32 23.05
N GLY A 53 -12.14 13.86 21.89
CA GLY A 53 -13.45 14.46 21.68
C GLY A 53 -14.57 13.43 21.72
N GLU A 54 -15.79 13.87 22.05
CA GLU A 54 -17.00 13.04 21.97
C GLU A 54 -17.26 12.61 20.54
N GLU A 55 -17.22 13.56 19.62
CA GLU A 55 -17.13 13.27 18.19
C GLU A 55 -15.71 12.87 17.86
N LYS A 56 -15.50 11.56 17.65
CA LYS A 56 -14.20 11.03 17.23
C LYS A 56 -13.79 11.72 15.92
N TYR A 57 -12.52 12.21 15.86
CA TYR A 57 -12.03 13.02 14.76
C TYR A 57 -12.31 14.53 14.86
N CYS A 58 -12.23 15.08 16.06
CA CYS A 58 -12.57 16.50 16.28
C CYS A 58 -11.54 17.51 15.70
N ASN A 59 -10.29 17.09 15.42
CA ASN A 59 -9.16 17.93 14.96
C ASN A 59 -8.75 19.09 15.90
N THR A 60 -9.37 19.24 17.05
CA THR A 60 -9.18 20.37 17.97
C THR A 60 -8.67 19.96 19.35
N CYS A 61 -8.86 18.71 19.77
CA CYS A 61 -8.34 18.23 21.05
C CYS A 61 -6.81 18.10 21.03
N LYS A 62 -6.18 18.09 22.20
CA LYS A 62 -4.73 17.99 22.35
C LYS A 62 -4.16 16.80 21.56
N SER A 63 -4.75 15.62 21.68
CA SER A 63 -4.30 14.43 20.95
C SER A 63 -4.35 14.60 19.43
N CYS A 64 -5.42 15.18 18.88
CA CYS A 64 -5.51 15.44 17.45
C CYS A 64 -4.47 16.46 16.95
N LEU A 65 -4.22 17.53 17.71
CA LEU A 65 -3.24 18.56 17.36
C LEU A 65 -1.82 17.97 17.38
N GLU A 66 -1.47 17.21 18.41
CA GLU A 66 -0.18 16.52 18.49
C GLU A 66 -0.01 15.46 17.38
N PHE A 67 -1.11 14.78 17.01
CA PHE A 67 -1.08 13.85 15.89
C PHE A 67 -0.81 14.55 14.54
N LEU A 68 -1.44 15.69 14.30
CA LEU A 68 -1.24 16.49 13.09
C LEU A 68 0.18 17.07 12.99
N SER A 69 0.80 17.38 14.11
CA SER A 69 2.20 17.83 14.19
C SER A 69 3.23 16.69 14.22
N ASN A 70 2.79 15.43 14.09
CA ASN A 70 3.61 14.21 14.22
C ASN A 70 4.33 14.07 15.57
N ASN A 71 3.80 14.65 16.63
CA ASN A 71 4.38 14.64 17.99
C ASN A 71 3.54 13.89 19.01
N ASN A 72 2.48 13.16 18.59
CA ASN A 72 1.62 12.44 19.54
C ASN A 72 2.39 11.30 20.20
N PRO A 73 2.57 11.31 21.54
CA PRO A 73 3.36 10.30 22.24
C PRO A 73 2.67 8.94 22.35
N ASP A 74 1.39 8.85 22.01
CA ASP A 74 0.60 7.62 22.04
C ASP A 74 0.45 7.00 20.64
N PHE A 75 1.12 7.58 19.63
CA PHE A 75 1.18 7.09 18.26
C PHE A 75 2.61 6.69 17.89
N TYR A 76 2.77 5.48 17.40
CA TYR A 76 4.06 4.93 16.97
C TYR A 76 3.98 4.33 15.58
N GLU A 77 4.95 4.68 14.76
CA GLU A 77 5.11 4.11 13.43
C GLU A 77 6.43 3.36 13.33
N ILE A 78 6.38 2.09 12.92
CA ILE A 78 7.54 1.24 12.67
C ILE A 78 7.62 1.04 11.16
N ILE A 79 8.77 1.36 10.60
CA ILE A 79 9.10 1.20 9.19
C ILE A 79 10.29 0.26 9.02
N PRO A 80 10.49 -0.37 7.86
CA PRO A 80 11.65 -1.18 7.60
C PRO A 80 12.96 -0.41 7.80
N ASP A 81 13.96 -1.07 8.37
CA ASP A 81 15.35 -0.63 8.41
C ASP A 81 16.10 -1.38 7.30
N GLY A 82 16.38 -0.68 6.20
CA GLY A 82 16.78 -1.29 4.94
C GLY A 82 15.63 -2.11 4.33
N ASN A 83 15.89 -3.37 4.03
CA ASN A 83 14.93 -4.23 3.31
C ASN A 83 13.96 -4.99 4.24
N ASN A 84 14.14 -4.96 5.54
CA ASN A 84 13.38 -5.78 6.48
C ASN A 84 13.04 -5.04 7.77
N ILE A 85 12.00 -5.52 8.46
CA ILE A 85 11.74 -5.16 9.86
C ILE A 85 12.35 -6.26 10.74
N LYS A 86 13.34 -5.86 11.56
CA LYS A 86 14.12 -6.75 12.40
C LYS A 86 13.49 -6.96 13.78
N ILE A 87 13.88 -8.03 14.46
CA ILE A 87 13.37 -8.38 15.79
C ILE A 87 13.63 -7.28 16.83
N GLU A 88 14.74 -6.54 16.71
CA GLU A 88 15.11 -5.46 17.63
C GLU A 88 14.05 -4.35 17.66
N GLN A 89 13.50 -3.97 16.48
CA GLN A 89 12.45 -2.96 16.37
C GLN A 89 11.16 -3.42 17.08
N ILE A 90 10.82 -4.69 16.97
CA ILE A 90 9.65 -5.27 17.65
C ILE A 90 9.88 -5.36 19.17
N ARG A 91 11.10 -5.71 19.60
CA ARG A 91 11.45 -5.71 21.04
C ARG A 91 11.39 -4.31 21.67
N GLU A 92 11.82 -3.28 20.92
CA GLU A 92 11.68 -1.89 21.39
C GLU A 92 10.21 -1.48 21.52
N MET A 93 9.39 -1.84 20.53
CA MET A 93 7.96 -1.65 20.60
C MET A 93 7.37 -2.33 21.85
N GLN A 94 7.73 -3.58 22.12
CA GLN A 94 7.21 -4.35 23.25
C GLN A 94 7.54 -3.72 24.61
N LYS A 95 8.68 -3.07 24.75
CA LYS A 95 9.01 -2.32 25.98
C LYS A 95 8.04 -1.16 26.22
N LYS A 96 7.62 -0.46 25.14
CA LYS A 96 6.72 0.70 25.20
C LYS A 96 5.24 0.34 25.24
N VAL A 97 4.89 -0.85 24.75
CA VAL A 97 3.48 -1.32 24.66
C VAL A 97 2.84 -1.44 26.04
N VAL A 98 3.60 -1.84 27.05
CA VAL A 98 3.08 -2.04 28.43
C VAL A 98 2.92 -0.73 29.22
N GLU A 99 3.50 0.38 28.74
CA GLU A 99 3.39 1.68 29.37
C GLU A 99 2.02 2.30 29.10
N GLN A 100 1.43 2.95 30.09
CA GLN A 100 0.14 3.64 29.95
C GLN A 100 0.22 4.79 28.93
N PRO A 101 -0.90 5.11 28.23
CA PRO A 101 -0.97 6.27 27.36
C PRO A 101 -0.68 7.58 28.14
N ILE A 102 -0.12 8.57 27.45
CA ILE A 102 0.31 9.84 28.04
C ILE A 102 -0.76 10.94 27.86
N ILE A 103 -1.33 11.04 26.67
CA ILE A 103 -2.34 12.08 26.31
C ILE A 103 -3.68 11.45 26.06
N SER A 104 -3.73 10.39 25.26
CA SER A 104 -4.94 9.70 24.83
C SER A 104 -5.40 8.66 25.86
N LYS A 105 -6.54 8.03 25.63
CA LYS A 105 -6.97 6.83 26.39
C LYS A 105 -6.38 5.55 25.83
N ASN A 106 -5.84 5.61 24.63
CA ASN A 106 -5.33 4.47 23.87
C ASN A 106 -3.95 4.78 23.30
N LYS A 107 -3.21 3.73 22.93
CA LYS A 107 -2.00 3.77 22.13
C LYS A 107 -2.21 3.06 20.82
N VAL A 108 -1.67 3.60 19.73
CA VAL A 108 -1.75 2.97 18.40
C VAL A 108 -0.36 2.78 17.82
N TYR A 109 -0.10 1.56 17.37
CA TYR A 109 1.11 1.17 16.66
C TYR A 109 0.76 0.84 15.21
N ILE A 110 1.44 1.47 14.25
CA ILE A 110 1.40 1.09 12.85
C ILE A 110 2.74 0.45 12.50
N ILE A 111 2.70 -0.77 11.97
CA ILE A 111 3.87 -1.44 11.38
C ILE A 111 3.67 -1.41 9.88
N ASP A 112 4.37 -0.47 9.21
CA ASP A 112 4.26 -0.29 7.77
C ASP A 112 5.17 -1.28 7.03
N ASN A 113 4.72 -1.80 5.91
CA ASN A 113 5.36 -2.92 5.20
C ASN A 113 5.65 -4.12 6.14
N ALA A 114 4.67 -4.47 6.97
CA ALA A 114 4.80 -5.52 7.97
C ALA A 114 5.05 -6.92 7.37
N ASP A 115 4.74 -7.13 6.10
CA ASP A 115 5.09 -8.32 5.32
C ASP A 115 6.60 -8.45 5.04
N LEU A 116 7.40 -7.40 5.35
CA LEU A 116 8.87 -7.44 5.36
C LEU A 116 9.46 -7.78 6.74
N MET A 117 8.64 -8.10 7.75
CA MET A 117 9.14 -8.59 9.03
C MET A 117 9.86 -9.93 8.86
N THR A 118 11.05 -10.05 9.45
CA THR A 118 11.71 -11.36 9.54
C THR A 118 10.85 -12.35 10.34
N ARG A 119 11.05 -13.66 10.17
CA ARG A 119 10.30 -14.69 10.91
C ARG A 119 10.46 -14.52 12.42
N GLU A 120 11.65 -14.14 12.87
CA GLU A 120 11.98 -13.89 14.28
C GLU A 120 11.21 -12.67 14.81
N ALA A 121 11.08 -11.59 14.00
CA ALA A 121 10.30 -10.41 14.33
C ALA A 121 8.81 -10.76 14.45
N GLN A 122 8.27 -11.52 13.51
CA GLN A 122 6.88 -11.98 13.55
C GLN A 122 6.61 -12.85 14.79
N ASN A 123 7.48 -13.82 15.09
CA ASN A 123 7.34 -14.66 16.28
C ASN A 123 7.43 -13.84 17.57
N CYS A 124 8.31 -12.86 17.63
CA CYS A 124 8.41 -11.94 18.76
C CYS A 124 7.09 -11.17 18.99
N LEU A 125 6.43 -10.73 17.92
CA LEU A 125 5.17 -9.97 17.98
C LEU A 125 3.99 -10.80 18.51
N LEU A 126 4.00 -12.13 18.33
CA LEU A 126 2.89 -13.02 18.72
C LEU A 126 2.46 -12.82 20.17
N LYS A 127 3.39 -12.70 21.11
CA LYS A 127 3.07 -12.49 22.53
C LYS A 127 2.19 -11.26 22.74
N THR A 128 2.50 -10.16 22.05
CA THR A 128 1.72 -8.91 22.16
C THR A 128 0.37 -9.02 21.47
N LEU A 129 0.26 -9.82 20.42
CA LEU A 129 -1.02 -10.05 19.72
C LEU A 129 -1.94 -11.01 20.49
N GLU A 130 -1.38 -11.91 21.30
CA GLU A 130 -2.14 -12.84 22.15
C GLU A 130 -2.73 -12.17 23.38
N GLU A 131 -1.91 -11.34 24.04
CA GLU A 131 -2.28 -10.67 25.28
C GLU A 131 -1.99 -9.16 25.16
N PRO A 132 -2.70 -8.43 24.28
CA PRO A 132 -2.48 -6.99 24.14
C PRO A 132 -3.05 -6.24 25.36
N PRO A 133 -2.36 -5.19 25.86
CA PRO A 133 -2.97 -4.29 26.83
C PRO A 133 -4.28 -3.70 26.27
N GLU A 134 -5.31 -3.54 27.11
CA GLU A 134 -6.65 -3.10 26.67
C GLU A 134 -6.66 -1.76 25.93
N PHE A 135 -5.67 -0.91 26.21
CA PHE A 135 -5.52 0.41 25.58
C PHE A 135 -4.67 0.39 24.30
N VAL A 136 -4.24 -0.78 23.79
CA VAL A 136 -3.33 -0.88 22.63
C VAL A 136 -4.08 -1.38 21.40
N THR A 137 -3.83 -0.71 20.27
CA THR A 137 -4.23 -1.17 18.94
C THR A 137 -3.00 -1.25 18.04
N ILE A 138 -2.84 -2.39 17.35
CA ILE A 138 -1.73 -2.64 16.42
C ILE A 138 -2.29 -2.81 15.01
N ILE A 139 -1.74 -2.05 14.05
CA ILE A 139 -2.14 -2.10 12.64
C ILE A 139 -0.93 -2.52 11.81
N LEU A 140 -1.00 -3.72 11.24
CA LEU A 140 -0.01 -4.25 10.31
C LEU A 140 -0.41 -3.89 8.89
N ILE A 141 0.45 -3.23 8.13
CA ILE A 141 0.20 -2.88 6.73
C ILE A 141 1.10 -3.74 5.86
N GLY A 142 0.54 -4.43 4.87
CA GLY A 142 1.32 -5.25 3.95
C GLY A 142 0.69 -5.38 2.57
N SER A 143 1.51 -5.75 1.61
CA SER A 143 1.08 -5.97 0.22
C SER A 143 1.07 -7.45 -0.15
N ASN A 144 1.82 -8.28 0.58
CA ASN A 144 1.88 -9.72 0.38
C ASN A 144 1.39 -10.50 1.60
N GLU A 145 0.14 -11.00 1.55
CA GLU A 145 -0.46 -11.77 2.65
C GLU A 145 0.28 -13.10 2.92
N SER A 146 0.97 -13.66 1.92
CA SER A 146 1.70 -14.94 2.09
C SER A 146 2.93 -14.82 2.98
N ASN A 147 3.47 -13.60 3.14
CA ASN A 147 4.63 -13.36 3.98
C ASN A 147 4.28 -13.31 5.48
N PHE A 148 2.99 -13.20 5.83
CA PHE A 148 2.56 -13.28 7.23
C PHE A 148 2.40 -14.73 7.68
N LEU A 149 2.94 -15.04 8.85
CA LEU A 149 2.72 -16.33 9.50
C LEU A 149 1.21 -16.56 9.75
N SER A 150 0.76 -17.79 9.63
CA SER A 150 -0.63 -18.18 9.92
C SER A 150 -1.05 -17.81 11.35
N THR A 151 -0.10 -17.89 12.29
CA THR A 151 -0.27 -17.50 13.69
C THR A 151 -0.52 -16.01 13.88
N ILE A 152 0.06 -15.13 13.06
CA ILE A 152 -0.25 -13.68 13.03
C ILE A 152 -1.66 -13.46 12.46
N LYS A 153 -1.95 -14.09 11.32
CA LYS A 153 -3.24 -13.94 10.62
C LYS A 153 -4.43 -14.38 11.47
N SER A 154 -4.28 -15.42 12.28
CA SER A 154 -5.36 -15.91 13.15
C SER A 154 -5.70 -14.99 14.33
N ARG A 155 -4.82 -14.00 14.64
CA ARG A 155 -4.97 -13.06 15.76
C ARG A 155 -5.32 -11.65 15.33
N CYS A 156 -5.41 -11.40 14.03
CA CYS A 156 -5.68 -10.08 13.47
C CYS A 156 -6.98 -10.07 12.67
N THR A 157 -7.72 -8.97 12.73
CA THR A 157 -8.79 -8.68 11.79
C THR A 157 -8.20 -8.25 10.47
N ILE A 158 -8.45 -9.01 9.39
CA ILE A 158 -7.86 -8.74 8.07
C ILE A 158 -8.83 -7.89 7.25
N LEU A 159 -8.41 -6.69 6.89
CA LEU A 159 -9.12 -5.81 5.97
C LEU A 159 -8.42 -5.84 4.60
N ARG A 160 -9.14 -6.33 3.58
CA ARG A 160 -8.62 -6.44 2.21
C ARG A 160 -9.04 -5.23 1.41
N PHE A 161 -8.05 -4.42 1.06
CA PHE A 161 -8.21 -3.22 0.24
C PHE A 161 -8.32 -3.60 -1.22
N GLU A 162 -9.30 -3.03 -1.89
CA GLU A 162 -9.54 -3.23 -3.32
C GLU A 162 -8.75 -2.21 -4.15
N ASN A 163 -8.34 -2.62 -5.34
CA ASN A 163 -7.73 -1.72 -6.31
C ASN A 163 -8.74 -0.61 -6.69
N ILE A 164 -8.22 0.60 -6.88
CA ILE A 164 -9.04 1.76 -7.20
C ILE A 164 -9.44 1.73 -8.66
N GLU A 165 -10.69 2.04 -8.93
CA GLU A 165 -11.24 2.09 -10.27
C GLU A 165 -10.47 3.07 -11.17
N PRO A 166 -10.19 2.70 -12.44
CA PRO A 166 -9.49 3.55 -13.41
C PRO A 166 -10.05 4.97 -13.52
N SER A 167 -11.36 5.11 -13.54
CA SER A 167 -12.06 6.40 -13.61
C SER A 167 -11.79 7.33 -12.43
N LYS A 168 -11.65 6.75 -11.22
CA LYS A 168 -11.32 7.50 -10.01
C LYS A 168 -9.86 7.97 -10.02
N ILE A 169 -8.94 7.13 -10.54
CA ILE A 169 -7.52 7.50 -10.70
C ILE A 169 -7.38 8.63 -11.73
N GLU A 170 -8.03 8.51 -12.87
CA GLU A 170 -8.03 9.53 -13.92
C GLU A 170 -8.54 10.88 -13.39
N LYS A 171 -9.70 10.86 -12.72
CA LYS A 171 -10.27 12.04 -12.08
C LYS A 171 -9.30 12.68 -11.08
N TYR A 172 -8.68 11.86 -10.23
CA TYR A 172 -7.71 12.34 -9.25
C TYR A 172 -6.51 13.03 -9.89
N LEU A 173 -5.91 12.44 -10.92
CA LEU A 173 -4.78 13.03 -11.62
C LEU A 173 -5.15 14.36 -12.30
N LYS A 174 -6.33 14.45 -12.89
CA LYS A 174 -6.84 15.70 -13.49
C LYS A 174 -7.03 16.79 -12.44
N GLU A 175 -7.70 16.47 -11.33
CA GLU A 175 -8.03 17.46 -10.29
C GLU A 175 -6.81 17.93 -9.50
N LYS A 176 -5.90 17.01 -9.15
CA LYS A 176 -4.76 17.32 -8.31
C LYS A 176 -3.59 17.96 -9.06
N PHE A 177 -3.33 17.50 -10.29
CA PHE A 177 -2.15 17.91 -11.06
C PHE A 177 -2.49 18.77 -12.30
N GLY A 178 -3.77 19.03 -12.58
CA GLY A 178 -4.21 19.83 -13.71
C GLY A 178 -3.97 19.17 -15.07
N ILE A 179 -3.80 17.85 -15.11
CA ILE A 179 -3.56 17.09 -16.34
C ILE A 179 -4.85 17.04 -17.14
N GLN A 180 -4.87 17.61 -18.35
CA GLN A 180 -6.08 17.66 -19.17
C GLN A 180 -6.47 16.28 -19.71
N GLU A 181 -5.49 15.53 -20.19
CA GLU A 181 -5.68 14.19 -20.74
C GLU A 181 -4.67 13.21 -20.14
N VAL A 182 -5.16 12.17 -19.45
CA VAL A 182 -4.34 11.15 -18.86
C VAL A 182 -4.26 9.95 -19.82
N PRO A 183 -3.06 9.58 -20.30
CA PRO A 183 -2.92 8.43 -21.20
C PRO A 183 -3.45 7.13 -20.56
N LYS A 184 -4.13 6.30 -21.36
CA LYS A 184 -4.61 4.99 -20.91
C LYS A 184 -3.46 4.11 -20.38
N SER A 185 -2.27 4.21 -20.99
CA SER A 185 -1.07 3.51 -20.56
C SER A 185 -0.72 3.79 -19.09
N ILE A 186 -0.82 5.03 -18.64
CA ILE A 186 -0.56 5.40 -17.24
C ILE A 186 -1.59 4.79 -16.29
N ILE A 187 -2.88 4.86 -16.65
CA ILE A 187 -3.95 4.27 -15.84
C ILE A 187 -3.80 2.75 -15.75
N GLU A 188 -3.44 2.09 -16.85
CA GLU A 188 -3.20 0.65 -16.87
C GLU A 188 -1.94 0.25 -16.10
N ALA A 189 -0.85 1.00 -16.24
CA ALA A 189 0.39 0.77 -15.51
C ALA A 189 0.23 0.98 -13.99
N ALA A 190 -0.60 1.95 -13.59
CA ALA A 190 -0.93 2.19 -12.20
C ALA A 190 -1.67 1.02 -11.54
N ASN A 191 -2.36 0.17 -12.32
CA ASN A 191 -3.02 -1.07 -11.88
C ASN A 191 -3.87 -0.89 -10.60
N GLY A 192 -4.66 0.19 -10.55
CA GLY A 192 -5.52 0.49 -9.41
C GLY A 192 -4.82 1.17 -8.23
N SER A 193 -3.56 1.58 -8.37
CA SER A 193 -2.79 2.28 -7.35
C SER A 193 -2.66 3.77 -7.66
N ILE A 194 -3.17 4.63 -6.78
CA ILE A 194 -2.98 6.09 -6.89
C ILE A 194 -1.52 6.46 -6.69
N GLY A 195 -0.82 5.83 -5.73
CA GLY A 195 0.59 6.12 -5.51
C GLY A 195 1.46 5.80 -6.73
N LYS A 196 1.21 4.66 -7.41
CA LYS A 196 1.87 4.37 -8.70
C LYS A 196 1.49 5.38 -9.78
N ALA A 197 0.21 5.76 -9.89
CA ALA A 197 -0.23 6.76 -10.86
C ALA A 197 0.47 8.11 -10.68
N GLU A 198 0.68 8.53 -9.43
CA GLU A 198 1.44 9.76 -9.12
C GLU A 198 2.92 9.65 -9.55
N LEU A 199 3.55 8.49 -9.35
CA LEU A 199 4.94 8.27 -9.79
C LEU A 199 5.08 8.25 -11.31
N LEU A 200 4.05 7.75 -12.00
CA LEU A 200 4.06 7.56 -13.46
C LEU A 200 3.59 8.81 -14.24
N LYS A 201 2.97 9.79 -13.60
CA LYS A 201 2.38 10.97 -14.27
C LYS A 201 3.37 11.74 -15.14
N ASP A 202 4.64 11.79 -14.74
CA ASP A 202 5.71 12.50 -15.46
C ASP A 202 6.43 11.61 -16.50
N LYS A 203 6.05 10.32 -16.61
CA LYS A 203 6.66 9.32 -17.50
C LYS A 203 5.74 8.92 -18.67
N GLN A 204 4.82 9.81 -19.05
CA GLN A 204 3.78 9.51 -20.04
C GLN A 204 4.35 9.07 -21.39
N GLU A 205 5.36 9.80 -21.89
CA GLU A 205 6.00 9.50 -23.17
C GLU A 205 6.61 8.11 -23.21
N LEU A 206 7.26 7.67 -22.12
CA LEU A 206 7.86 6.33 -22.02
C LEU A 206 6.77 5.24 -22.11
N TYR A 207 5.67 5.37 -21.38
CA TYR A 207 4.61 4.36 -21.37
C TYR A 207 3.79 4.35 -22.67
N ILE A 208 3.65 5.48 -23.35
CA ILE A 208 3.06 5.56 -24.70
C ILE A 208 3.97 4.86 -25.71
N ALA A 209 5.29 5.06 -25.63
CA ALA A 209 6.25 4.40 -26.50
C ALA A 209 6.22 2.87 -26.30
N ILE A 210 6.18 2.39 -25.05
CA ILE A 210 6.05 0.95 -24.74
C ILE A 210 4.74 0.39 -25.29
N ASP A 211 3.62 1.09 -25.19
CA ASP A 211 2.35 0.67 -25.77
C ASP A 211 2.45 0.49 -27.29
N THR A 212 3.03 1.46 -27.97
CA THR A 212 3.26 1.41 -29.42
C THR A 212 4.11 0.20 -29.83
N ILE A 213 5.14 -0.11 -29.03
CA ILE A 213 5.99 -1.29 -29.25
C ILE A 213 5.17 -2.58 -29.08
N LEU A 214 4.39 -2.69 -27.98
CA LEU A 214 3.61 -3.90 -27.67
C LEU A 214 2.47 -4.14 -28.65
N GLU A 215 1.89 -3.08 -29.23
CA GLU A 215 0.84 -3.19 -30.26
C GLU A 215 1.41 -3.71 -31.58
N ASN A 216 2.64 -3.36 -31.91
CA ASN A 216 3.29 -3.71 -33.16
C ASN A 216 4.24 -4.92 -33.08
N ILE A 217 4.43 -5.50 -31.88
CA ILE A 217 5.45 -6.53 -31.61
C ILE A 217 5.43 -7.73 -32.56
N GLU A 218 4.25 -8.11 -33.06
CA GLU A 218 4.10 -9.23 -34.01
C GLU A 218 4.53 -8.88 -35.44
N LYS A 219 4.63 -7.60 -35.77
CA LYS A 219 4.98 -7.10 -37.10
C LYS A 219 6.42 -6.59 -37.20
N MET A 220 7.11 -6.49 -36.07
CA MET A 220 8.48 -5.98 -35.98
C MET A 220 9.47 -7.01 -36.51
N ASP A 221 10.46 -6.56 -37.27
CA ASP A 221 11.62 -7.32 -37.58
C ASP A 221 12.66 -7.30 -36.42
N LEU A 222 13.75 -8.04 -36.58
CA LEU A 222 14.80 -8.13 -35.57
C LEU A 222 15.46 -6.76 -35.29
N ILE A 223 15.68 -5.97 -36.35
CA ILE A 223 16.34 -4.67 -36.25
C ILE A 223 15.46 -3.68 -35.47
N ASP A 224 14.15 -3.65 -35.77
CA ASP A 224 13.19 -2.81 -35.06
C ASP A 224 13.05 -3.22 -33.59
N THR A 225 13.06 -4.53 -33.33
CA THR A 225 13.02 -5.07 -31.96
C THR A 225 14.25 -4.63 -31.16
N LEU A 226 15.46 -4.69 -31.74
CA LEU A 226 16.70 -4.27 -31.09
C LEU A 226 16.71 -2.76 -30.82
N LYS A 227 16.29 -1.92 -31.79
CA LYS A 227 16.17 -0.45 -31.58
C LYS A 227 15.21 -0.10 -30.47
N ASN A 228 14.09 -0.79 -30.39
CA ASN A 228 13.06 -0.56 -29.37
C ASN A 228 13.49 -1.08 -27.98
N ALA A 229 14.32 -2.12 -27.91
CA ALA A 229 14.91 -2.60 -26.66
C ALA A 229 15.78 -1.52 -25.98
N ASP A 230 16.40 -0.62 -26.76
CA ASP A 230 17.17 0.52 -26.22
C ASP A 230 16.35 1.46 -25.33
N ILE A 231 15.04 1.59 -25.56
CA ILE A 231 14.14 2.41 -24.73
C ILE A 231 14.09 1.84 -23.31
N ILE A 232 13.94 0.53 -23.20
CA ILE A 232 13.90 -0.19 -21.90
C ILE A 232 15.29 -0.16 -21.25
N TYR A 233 16.35 -0.34 -22.05
CA TYR A 233 17.71 -0.32 -21.55
C TYR A 233 18.13 1.04 -20.98
N LYS A 234 17.73 2.13 -21.60
CA LYS A 234 18.01 3.50 -21.12
C LYS A 234 17.22 3.86 -19.85
N SER A 235 16.15 3.13 -19.55
CA SER A 235 15.28 3.34 -18.38
C SER A 235 15.55 2.29 -17.30
N GLN A 236 16.84 2.06 -16.96
CA GLN A 236 17.23 1.00 -16.00
C GLN A 236 16.64 1.20 -14.60
N ASP A 237 16.48 2.43 -14.16
CA ASP A 237 15.91 2.75 -12.85
C ASP A 237 14.42 2.36 -12.74
N GLU A 238 13.72 2.30 -13.89
CA GLU A 238 12.30 1.91 -13.99
C GLU A 238 12.09 0.49 -14.52
N LYS A 239 13.16 -0.30 -14.65
CA LYS A 239 13.10 -1.63 -15.27
C LYS A 239 11.98 -2.50 -14.70
N ASN A 240 11.85 -2.54 -13.39
CA ASN A 240 10.86 -3.41 -12.73
C ASN A 240 9.42 -2.95 -12.98
N GLU A 241 9.16 -1.64 -12.95
CA GLU A 241 7.84 -1.05 -13.25
C GLU A 241 7.47 -1.27 -14.72
N ILE A 242 8.41 -1.11 -15.63
CA ILE A 242 8.23 -1.36 -17.08
C ILE A 242 7.90 -2.84 -17.32
N LEU A 243 8.66 -3.76 -16.73
CA LEU A 243 8.40 -5.19 -16.86
C LEU A 243 7.05 -5.59 -16.25
N GLU A 244 6.66 -4.98 -15.12
CA GLU A 244 5.33 -5.18 -14.54
C GLU A 244 4.23 -4.70 -15.49
N TYR A 245 4.42 -3.54 -16.12
CA TYR A 245 3.47 -3.03 -17.11
C TYR A 245 3.35 -3.93 -18.34
N ILE A 246 4.48 -4.38 -18.89
CA ILE A 246 4.52 -5.33 -20.01
C ILE A 246 3.77 -6.63 -19.64
N ASN A 247 3.97 -7.12 -18.44
CA ASN A 247 3.26 -8.29 -17.92
C ASN A 247 1.74 -8.10 -17.87
N ILE A 248 1.27 -6.94 -17.38
CA ILE A 248 -0.15 -6.57 -17.37
C ILE A 248 -0.73 -6.58 -18.81
N LYS A 249 -0.01 -6.05 -19.78
CA LYS A 249 -0.44 -6.03 -21.20
C LYS A 249 -0.49 -7.44 -21.78
N PHE A 250 0.51 -8.28 -21.53
CA PHE A 250 0.48 -9.67 -22.01
C PHE A 250 -0.60 -10.51 -21.33
N LEU A 251 -0.89 -10.29 -20.04
CA LEU A 251 -2.01 -10.93 -19.35
C LEU A 251 -3.36 -10.58 -19.99
N LYS A 252 -3.54 -9.33 -20.43
CA LYS A 252 -4.75 -8.93 -21.16
C LYS A 252 -4.83 -9.61 -22.53
N LYS A 253 -3.74 -9.61 -23.30
CA LYS A 253 -3.68 -10.29 -24.61
C LYS A 253 -3.83 -11.81 -24.50
N ALA A 254 -3.35 -12.42 -23.41
CA ALA A 254 -3.46 -13.86 -23.16
C ALA A 254 -4.91 -14.32 -22.97
N LYS A 255 -5.82 -13.45 -22.52
CA LYS A 255 -7.26 -13.75 -22.44
C LYS A 255 -7.87 -13.98 -23.83
N GLU A 256 -7.32 -13.34 -24.86
CA GLU A 256 -7.78 -13.45 -26.24
C GLU A 256 -6.99 -14.52 -27.01
N ASN A 257 -5.70 -14.69 -26.70
CA ASN A 257 -4.81 -15.62 -27.38
C ASN A 257 -3.76 -16.20 -26.43
N LEU A 258 -3.85 -17.51 -26.14
CA LEU A 258 -2.99 -18.22 -25.21
C LEU A 258 -1.49 -18.22 -25.57
N LYS A 259 -1.11 -17.89 -26.82
CA LYS A 259 0.31 -17.78 -27.21
C LYS A 259 1.10 -16.77 -26.36
N TYR A 260 0.41 -15.75 -25.82
CA TYR A 260 1.04 -14.74 -24.99
C TYR A 260 1.41 -15.21 -23.56
N LEU A 261 0.98 -16.42 -23.13
CA LEU A 261 1.41 -17.01 -21.86
C LEU A 261 2.93 -17.20 -21.82
N LYS A 262 3.53 -17.62 -22.94
CA LYS A 262 5.01 -17.76 -23.02
C LYS A 262 5.72 -16.41 -22.84
N CYS A 263 5.12 -15.31 -23.30
CA CYS A 263 5.68 -13.97 -23.11
C CYS A 263 5.67 -13.57 -21.63
N ILE A 264 4.63 -13.96 -20.89
CA ILE A 264 4.53 -13.73 -19.45
C ILE A 264 5.65 -14.46 -18.71
N ASP A 265 5.88 -15.74 -19.04
CA ASP A 265 6.98 -16.53 -18.43
C ASP A 265 8.34 -15.87 -18.65
N ILE A 266 8.61 -15.40 -19.88
CA ILE A 266 9.85 -14.68 -20.21
C ILE A 266 9.99 -13.39 -19.40
N VAL A 267 8.93 -12.61 -19.26
CA VAL A 267 8.95 -11.37 -18.47
C VAL A 267 9.22 -11.68 -17.00
N GLU A 268 8.57 -12.71 -16.43
CA GLU A 268 8.78 -13.11 -15.04
C GLU A 268 10.21 -13.65 -14.78
N GLU A 269 10.78 -14.38 -15.72
CA GLU A 269 12.18 -14.80 -15.65
C GLU A 269 13.14 -13.60 -15.72
N THR A 270 12.82 -12.60 -16.56
CA THR A 270 13.63 -11.38 -16.70
C THR A 270 13.62 -10.52 -15.44
N LYS A 271 12.49 -10.47 -14.72
CA LYS A 271 12.40 -9.78 -13.42
C LYS A 271 13.29 -10.39 -12.34
N LYS A 272 13.55 -11.69 -12.41
CA LYS A 272 14.36 -12.41 -11.42
C LYS A 272 15.87 -12.23 -11.62
N ARG A 273 16.29 -11.74 -12.78
CA ARG A 273 17.68 -11.41 -13.13
C ARG A 273 18.00 -9.95 -12.82
#